data_579446eb3ea394777a84a7ca61e6b76f
#
_entry.id   579446eb3ea394777a84a7ca61e6b76f
#
_cell.length_a   1.000
_cell.length_b   1.000
_cell.length_c   1.000
_cell.angle_alpha   90.00
_cell.angle_beta   90.00
_cell.angle_gamma   90.00
#
_symmetry.space_group_name_H-M   'P 1'
#
loop_
_entity.id
_entity.type
_entity.pdbx_description
1 polymer ?
#
loop_
_entity_poly.entity_id
_entity_poly.type
_entity_poly.pdbx_seq_one_letter_code
_entity_poly.pdbx_strand_id
1 'polypeptide(L)'
;LYEAHSNVETLIKEKDNQSVCALLEDCQNAAIHIGESIEQSEGENFITVKYLEAYCELLYTTSVNISNGIYEKIKENLNAQLHVIEDSVRDDIKGKWEIVFLPYKVSMWDSLESIWKRAFEDDDFDTYVVPIPYYDRNPDRTFGEYHYEVKLFPADVPITHYEDYNFAERMPDAIFIHNPYDLGNLVTSVEPKFYSNILKNY
;
A
#
# COMPACT_ATOMS: atom_id res chain seq x y z
N LEU A 1 -11.58 -3.97 12.51
CA LEU A 1 -11.71 -4.57 13.85
C LEU A 1 -12.55 -3.71 14.81
N TYR A 2 -12.42 -2.38 14.91
CA TYR A 2 -13.23 -1.52 15.79
C TYR A 2 -14.74 -1.63 15.54
N GLU A 3 -15.14 -1.71 14.28
CA GLU A 3 -16.54 -1.93 13.91
C GLU A 3 -17.03 -3.30 14.41
N ALA A 4 -16.19 -4.33 14.26
CA ALA A 4 -16.49 -5.67 14.81
C ALA A 4 -16.68 -5.64 16.32
N HIS A 5 -15.82 -4.94 17.08
CA HIS A 5 -15.96 -4.80 18.53
C HIS A 5 -17.27 -4.09 18.93
N SER A 6 -17.70 -3.11 18.12
CA SER A 6 -18.99 -2.44 18.33
C SER A 6 -20.18 -3.38 18.07
N ASN A 7 -20.06 -4.23 17.06
CA ASN A 7 -21.07 -5.25 16.76
C ASN A 7 -21.13 -6.35 17.83
N VAL A 8 -19.99 -6.77 18.39
CA VAL A 8 -19.93 -7.68 19.55
C VAL A 8 -20.77 -7.15 20.71
N GLU A 9 -20.62 -5.85 21.04
CA GLU A 9 -21.42 -5.23 22.13
C GLU A 9 -22.92 -5.25 21.83
N THR A 10 -23.31 -5.03 20.59
CA THR A 10 -24.71 -5.07 20.16
C THR A 10 -25.30 -6.48 20.27
N LEU A 11 -24.59 -7.47 19.74
CA LEU A 11 -25.00 -8.88 19.79
C LEU A 11 -25.10 -9.43 21.21
N ILE A 12 -24.22 -8.99 22.13
CA ILE A 12 -24.32 -9.31 23.55
C ILE A 12 -25.64 -8.80 24.14
N LYS A 13 -26.04 -7.55 23.82
CA LYS A 13 -27.32 -6.98 24.28
C LYS A 13 -28.52 -7.75 23.72
N GLU A 14 -28.40 -8.29 22.53
CA GLU A 14 -29.42 -9.14 21.88
C GLU A 14 -29.39 -10.58 22.38
N LYS A 15 -28.42 -10.96 23.21
CA LYS A 15 -28.18 -12.32 23.73
C LYS A 15 -27.89 -13.36 22.65
N ASP A 16 -27.33 -12.94 21.54
CA ASP A 16 -26.90 -13.80 20.42
C ASP A 16 -25.43 -14.22 20.61
N ASN A 17 -25.16 -15.06 21.59
CA ASN A 17 -23.83 -15.54 21.92
C ASN A 17 -23.18 -16.32 20.75
N GLN A 18 -23.97 -16.96 19.88
CA GLN A 18 -23.45 -17.72 18.76
C GLN A 18 -22.84 -16.76 17.71
N SER A 19 -23.54 -15.70 17.34
CA SER A 19 -23.01 -14.69 16.42
C SER A 19 -21.85 -13.92 17.02
N VAL A 20 -21.84 -13.68 18.34
CA VAL A 20 -20.67 -13.10 19.02
C VAL A 20 -19.44 -13.98 18.85
N CYS A 21 -19.53 -15.28 19.14
CA CYS A 21 -18.39 -16.19 19.01
C CYS A 21 -17.89 -16.27 17.55
N ALA A 22 -18.78 -16.31 16.57
CA ALA A 22 -18.40 -16.31 15.16
C ALA A 22 -17.66 -15.01 14.77
N LEU A 23 -18.13 -13.85 15.25
CA LEU A 23 -17.48 -12.57 14.96
C LEU A 23 -16.10 -12.45 15.64
N LEU A 24 -15.93 -13.01 16.84
CA LEU A 24 -14.63 -13.08 17.51
C LEU A 24 -13.65 -13.99 16.75
N GLU A 25 -14.13 -15.10 16.19
CA GLU A 25 -13.35 -16.01 15.33
C GLU A 25 -12.92 -15.30 14.04
N ASP A 26 -13.80 -14.53 13.40
CA ASP A 26 -13.45 -13.72 12.22
C ASP A 26 -12.39 -12.67 12.56
N CYS A 27 -12.48 -12.02 13.73
CA CYS A 27 -11.44 -11.10 14.19
C CYS A 27 -10.10 -11.80 14.41
N GLN A 28 -10.12 -13.03 14.96
CA GLN A 28 -8.91 -13.83 15.17
C GLN A 28 -8.26 -14.21 13.84
N ASN A 29 -9.05 -14.67 12.88
CA ASN A 29 -8.55 -15.00 11.55
C ASN A 29 -7.92 -13.78 10.85
N ALA A 30 -8.56 -12.61 10.96
CA ALA A 30 -8.00 -11.37 10.43
C ALA A 30 -6.67 -10.99 11.10
N ALA A 31 -6.57 -11.13 12.43
CA ALA A 31 -5.35 -10.86 13.18
C ALA A 31 -4.20 -11.80 12.79
N ILE A 32 -4.50 -13.09 12.57
CA ILE A 32 -3.52 -14.09 12.10
C ILE A 32 -2.99 -13.69 10.72
N HIS A 33 -3.86 -13.35 9.76
CA HIS A 33 -3.43 -12.94 8.42
C HIS A 33 -2.57 -11.66 8.44
N ILE A 34 -2.90 -10.69 9.29
CA ILE A 34 -2.08 -9.50 9.48
C ILE A 34 -0.71 -9.89 10.05
N GLY A 35 -0.68 -10.76 11.06
CA GLY A 35 0.55 -11.26 11.67
C GLY A 35 1.47 -11.95 10.65
N GLU A 36 0.93 -12.88 9.86
CA GLU A 36 1.65 -13.58 8.79
C GLU A 36 2.24 -12.59 7.75
N SER A 37 1.48 -11.56 7.37
CA SER A 37 1.95 -10.53 6.44
C SER A 37 3.10 -9.71 7.03
N ILE A 38 3.03 -9.37 8.31
CA ILE A 38 4.10 -8.65 9.01
C ILE A 38 5.35 -9.54 9.16
N GLU A 39 5.20 -10.81 9.51
CA GLU A 39 6.33 -11.74 9.59
C GLU A 39 7.03 -11.91 8.24
N GLN A 40 6.27 -11.92 7.16
CA GLN A 40 6.82 -12.05 5.82
C GLN A 40 7.64 -10.80 5.40
N SER A 41 7.24 -9.59 5.82
CA SER A 41 7.91 -8.34 5.47
C SER A 41 9.03 -7.96 6.43
N GLU A 42 8.80 -8.11 7.75
CA GLU A 42 9.69 -7.61 8.81
C GLU A 42 10.51 -8.73 9.49
N GLY A 43 10.17 -9.99 9.21
CA GLY A 43 10.82 -11.17 9.76
C GLY A 43 10.14 -11.74 11.01
N GLU A 44 10.55 -12.97 11.35
CA GLU A 44 10.05 -13.70 12.53
C GLU A 44 10.38 -12.94 13.83
N ASN A 45 9.49 -13.00 14.78
CA ASN A 45 9.59 -12.36 16.11
C ASN A 45 9.45 -10.83 16.15
N PHE A 46 8.88 -10.22 15.12
CA PHE A 46 8.59 -8.79 15.15
C PHE A 46 7.63 -8.46 16.29
N ILE A 47 7.84 -7.32 16.98
CA ILE A 47 7.12 -7.02 18.23
C ILE A 47 5.60 -6.90 18.00
N THR A 48 5.17 -6.35 16.87
CA THR A 48 3.74 -6.23 16.52
C THR A 48 3.04 -7.58 16.42
N VAL A 49 3.74 -8.63 15.94
CA VAL A 49 3.21 -9.99 15.87
C VAL A 49 2.86 -10.51 17.27
N LYS A 50 3.71 -10.24 18.26
CA LYS A 50 3.44 -10.63 19.66
C LYS A 50 2.20 -9.93 20.23
N TYR A 51 1.95 -8.69 19.84
CA TYR A 51 0.72 -7.98 20.23
C TYR A 51 -0.52 -8.54 19.54
N LEU A 52 -0.39 -8.99 18.27
CA LEU A 52 -1.45 -9.70 17.55
C LEU A 52 -1.73 -11.08 18.17
N GLU A 53 -0.71 -11.82 18.57
CA GLU A 53 -0.86 -13.08 19.31
C GLU A 53 -1.62 -12.87 20.64
N ALA A 54 -1.22 -11.85 21.41
CA ALA A 54 -1.91 -11.50 22.66
C ALA A 54 -3.37 -11.08 22.40
N TYR A 55 -3.67 -10.44 21.28
CA TYR A 55 -5.03 -10.13 20.87
C TYR A 55 -5.82 -11.40 20.52
N CYS A 56 -5.23 -12.36 19.81
CA CYS A 56 -5.86 -13.66 19.53
C CYS A 56 -6.19 -14.42 20.83
N GLU A 57 -5.30 -14.41 21.82
CA GLU A 57 -5.56 -14.99 23.14
C GLU A 57 -6.69 -14.28 23.89
N LEU A 58 -6.74 -12.94 23.79
CA LEU A 58 -7.81 -12.15 24.39
C LEU A 58 -9.17 -12.46 23.74
N LEU A 59 -9.24 -12.61 22.41
CA LEU A 59 -10.45 -13.00 21.69
C LEU A 59 -10.94 -14.39 22.12
N TYR A 60 -10.04 -15.36 22.21
CA TYR A 60 -10.36 -16.70 22.69
C TYR A 60 -10.88 -16.68 24.12
N THR A 61 -10.19 -16.02 25.04
CA THR A 61 -10.60 -15.89 26.43
C THR A 61 -11.97 -15.21 26.56
N THR A 62 -12.21 -14.19 25.72
CA THR A 62 -13.50 -13.49 25.66
C THR A 62 -14.61 -14.42 25.18
N SER A 63 -14.42 -15.28 24.21
CA SER A 63 -15.41 -16.26 23.76
C SER A 63 -15.78 -17.27 24.85
N VAL A 64 -14.78 -17.73 25.61
CA VAL A 64 -14.97 -18.61 26.75
C VAL A 64 -15.76 -17.91 27.87
N ASN A 65 -15.43 -16.67 28.19
CA ASN A 65 -16.12 -15.86 29.17
C ASN A 65 -17.60 -15.64 28.81
N ILE A 66 -17.90 -15.33 27.57
CA ILE A 66 -19.27 -15.18 27.06
C ILE A 66 -20.05 -16.50 27.21
N SER A 67 -19.42 -17.63 26.89
CA SER A 67 -20.02 -18.96 27.07
C SER A 67 -20.33 -19.24 28.52
N ASN A 68 -19.60 -18.66 29.48
CA ASN A 68 -19.82 -18.76 30.92
C ASN A 68 -20.72 -17.64 31.48
N GLY A 69 -21.29 -16.77 30.64
CA GLY A 69 -22.16 -15.66 31.03
C GLY A 69 -21.44 -14.46 31.64
N ILE A 70 -20.14 -14.28 31.36
CA ILE A 70 -19.31 -13.17 31.84
C ILE A 70 -19.15 -12.16 30.71
N TYR A 71 -19.66 -10.94 30.90
CA TYR A 71 -19.72 -9.91 29.85
C TYR A 71 -19.03 -8.57 30.22
N GLU A 72 -18.16 -8.59 31.24
CA GLU A 72 -17.57 -7.37 31.77
C GLU A 72 -16.49 -6.81 30.84
N LYS A 73 -16.59 -5.50 30.49
CA LYS A 73 -15.57 -4.68 29.81
C LYS A 73 -15.01 -5.29 28.52
N ILE A 74 -15.79 -6.11 27.82
CA ILE A 74 -15.30 -6.81 26.61
C ILE A 74 -14.81 -5.82 25.58
N LYS A 75 -15.63 -4.85 25.17
CA LYS A 75 -15.28 -3.86 24.15
C LYS A 75 -14.08 -3.00 24.54
N GLU A 76 -14.04 -2.55 25.80
CA GLU A 76 -12.95 -1.75 26.32
C GLU A 76 -11.62 -2.52 26.27
N ASN A 77 -11.62 -3.78 26.68
CA ASN A 77 -10.42 -4.61 26.68
C ASN A 77 -9.94 -4.92 25.24
N LEU A 78 -10.85 -5.26 24.33
CA LEU A 78 -10.53 -5.51 22.92
C LEU A 78 -10.00 -4.26 22.25
N ASN A 79 -10.62 -3.09 22.48
CA ASN A 79 -10.15 -1.83 21.93
C ASN A 79 -8.80 -1.40 22.51
N ALA A 80 -8.57 -1.62 23.80
CA ALA A 80 -7.29 -1.29 24.42
C ALA A 80 -6.14 -2.09 23.78
N GLN A 81 -6.35 -3.40 23.55
CA GLN A 81 -5.34 -4.22 22.87
C GLN A 81 -5.16 -3.81 21.41
N LEU A 82 -6.23 -3.41 20.72
CA LEU A 82 -6.13 -2.94 19.33
C LEU A 82 -5.34 -1.63 19.23
N HIS A 83 -5.48 -0.70 20.19
CA HIS A 83 -4.66 0.50 20.26
C HIS A 83 -3.16 0.19 20.43
N VAL A 84 -2.81 -0.81 21.26
CA VAL A 84 -1.41 -1.25 21.39
C VAL A 84 -0.86 -1.76 20.05
N ILE A 85 -1.67 -2.51 19.29
CA ILE A 85 -1.29 -3.00 17.96
C ILE A 85 -1.10 -1.82 16.99
N GLU A 86 -2.05 -0.86 16.95
CA GLU A 86 -1.96 0.32 16.08
C GLU A 86 -0.73 1.18 16.39
N ASP A 87 -0.45 1.41 17.66
CA ASP A 87 0.74 2.14 18.08
C ASP A 87 2.01 1.42 17.62
N SER A 88 2.09 0.10 17.81
CA SER A 88 3.23 -0.70 17.36
C SER A 88 3.35 -0.72 15.82
N VAL A 89 2.25 -0.84 15.08
CA VAL A 89 2.28 -0.75 13.60
C VAL A 89 2.84 0.60 13.16
N ARG A 90 2.40 1.69 13.78
CA ARG A 90 2.85 3.05 13.42
C ARG A 90 4.30 3.32 13.78
N ASP A 91 4.75 2.84 14.94
CA ASP A 91 6.02 3.24 15.53
C ASP A 91 7.15 2.24 15.23
N ASP A 92 6.83 0.95 15.05
CA ASP A 92 7.81 -0.14 14.89
C ASP A 92 7.94 -0.60 13.44
N ILE A 93 6.86 -0.58 12.63
CA ILE A 93 6.92 -0.94 11.21
C ILE A 93 7.39 0.27 10.41
N LYS A 94 8.65 0.22 9.97
CA LYS A 94 9.20 1.23 9.09
C LYS A 94 8.81 0.92 7.65
N GLY A 95 7.66 1.41 7.24
CA GLY A 95 7.29 1.42 5.83
C GLY A 95 8.31 2.25 5.04
N LYS A 96 8.78 1.73 3.90
CA LYS A 96 9.57 2.52 2.96
C LYS A 96 8.65 3.40 2.13
N TRP A 97 9.14 4.60 1.82
CA TRP A 97 8.46 5.48 0.87
C TRP A 97 8.62 4.95 -0.55
N GLU A 98 7.52 4.72 -1.25
CA GLU A 98 7.57 4.27 -2.63
C GLU A 98 7.63 5.46 -3.59
N ILE A 99 8.71 5.52 -4.39
CA ILE A 99 8.93 6.59 -5.37
C ILE A 99 8.99 5.99 -6.77
N VAL A 100 8.15 6.52 -7.67
CA VAL A 100 8.10 6.09 -9.06
C VAL A 100 8.61 7.19 -9.99
N PHE A 101 9.49 6.82 -10.90
CA PHE A 101 10.03 7.68 -11.94
C PHE A 101 9.46 7.24 -13.29
N LEU A 102 8.79 8.15 -14.01
CA LEU A 102 8.15 7.90 -15.31
C LEU A 102 8.86 8.64 -16.45
N PRO A 103 10.09 8.28 -16.81
CA PRO A 103 10.75 8.84 -17.96
C PRO A 103 10.10 8.32 -19.24
N TYR A 104 9.85 9.19 -20.23
CA TYR A 104 9.35 8.77 -21.55
C TYR A 104 10.42 8.82 -22.66
N LYS A 105 11.48 9.61 -22.48
CA LYS A 105 12.64 9.65 -23.36
C LYS A 105 13.92 9.42 -22.59
N VAL A 106 14.79 8.55 -23.08
CA VAL A 106 16.09 8.31 -22.47
C VAL A 106 16.97 9.57 -22.46
N SER A 107 16.87 10.41 -23.49
CA SER A 107 17.61 11.68 -23.57
C SER A 107 17.24 12.69 -22.47
N MET A 108 16.16 12.46 -21.74
CA MET A 108 15.73 13.29 -20.60
C MET A 108 16.04 12.63 -19.24
N TRP A 109 16.55 11.39 -19.25
CA TRP A 109 16.80 10.62 -18.02
C TRP A 109 17.76 11.33 -17.07
N ASP A 110 18.79 11.97 -17.58
CA ASP A 110 19.79 12.72 -16.79
C ASP A 110 19.14 13.70 -15.78
N SER A 111 17.96 14.22 -16.10
CA SER A 111 17.24 15.15 -15.21
C SER A 111 16.62 14.48 -13.99
N LEU A 112 16.37 13.18 -14.03
CA LEU A 112 15.81 12.38 -12.93
C LEU A 112 16.87 11.46 -12.28
N GLU A 113 17.92 11.11 -13.01
CA GLU A 113 18.90 10.11 -12.59
C GLU A 113 19.52 10.41 -11.23
N SER A 114 19.92 11.66 -10.98
CA SER A 114 20.55 12.03 -9.71
C SER A 114 19.61 11.90 -8.51
N ILE A 115 18.31 12.20 -8.71
CA ILE A 115 17.28 12.06 -7.68
C ILE A 115 17.01 10.58 -7.44
N TRP A 116 16.82 9.82 -8.53
CA TRP A 116 16.63 8.37 -8.46
C TRP A 116 17.79 7.70 -7.75
N LYS A 117 19.03 7.98 -8.14
CA LYS A 117 20.22 7.36 -7.57
C LYS A 117 20.32 7.61 -6.07
N ARG A 118 20.05 8.85 -5.62
CA ARG A 118 20.06 9.17 -4.18
C ARG A 118 18.96 8.42 -3.42
N ALA A 119 17.76 8.30 -3.97
CA ALA A 119 16.68 7.55 -3.36
C ALA A 119 16.93 6.03 -3.41
N PHE A 120 17.50 5.52 -4.51
CA PHE A 120 17.84 4.10 -4.67
C PHE A 120 18.92 3.62 -3.69
N GLU A 121 19.84 4.49 -3.29
CA GLU A 121 20.90 4.22 -2.31
C GLU A 121 20.45 4.39 -0.85
N ASP A 122 19.21 4.78 -0.60
CA ASP A 122 18.68 5.09 0.72
C ASP A 122 17.66 4.02 1.15
N ASP A 123 17.91 3.38 2.28
CA ASP A 123 17.10 2.28 2.78
C ASP A 123 15.65 2.66 3.16
N ASP A 124 15.37 3.96 3.27
CA ASP A 124 14.03 4.47 3.58
C ASP A 124 13.11 4.55 2.34
N PHE A 125 13.64 4.23 1.13
CA PHE A 125 12.88 4.31 -0.12
C PHE A 125 12.87 3.01 -0.91
N ASP A 126 11.71 2.68 -1.49
CA ASP A 126 11.57 1.74 -2.59
C ASP A 126 11.37 2.54 -3.89
N THR A 127 12.29 2.38 -4.84
CA THR A 127 12.28 3.17 -6.06
C THR A 127 11.98 2.31 -7.29
N TYR A 128 11.12 2.82 -8.17
CA TYR A 128 10.76 2.18 -9.42
C TYR A 128 11.03 3.13 -10.60
N VAL A 129 11.81 2.66 -11.56
CA VAL A 129 11.99 3.35 -12.83
C VAL A 129 11.10 2.65 -13.86
N VAL A 130 10.07 3.33 -14.31
CA VAL A 130 9.02 2.82 -15.18
C VAL A 130 8.99 3.67 -16.46
N PRO A 131 9.83 3.38 -17.47
CA PRO A 131 9.76 4.08 -18.74
C PRO A 131 8.37 3.92 -19.36
N ILE A 132 7.79 5.03 -19.81
CA ILE A 132 6.45 5.04 -20.39
C ILE A 132 6.49 5.33 -21.88
N PRO A 133 5.57 4.77 -22.69
CA PRO A 133 5.50 5.04 -24.12
C PRO A 133 5.00 6.45 -24.40
N TYR A 134 5.39 6.97 -25.57
CA TYR A 134 4.93 8.25 -26.05
C TYR A 134 4.68 8.23 -27.56
N TYR A 135 4.00 9.24 -28.03
CA TYR A 135 3.68 9.49 -29.45
C TYR A 135 4.21 10.83 -29.89
N ASP A 136 4.63 10.93 -31.14
CA ASP A 136 4.78 12.24 -31.78
C ASP A 136 3.41 12.91 -31.92
N ARG A 137 3.39 14.24 -31.99
CA ARG A 137 2.16 15.00 -32.26
C ARG A 137 2.13 15.43 -33.70
N ASN A 138 1.06 15.09 -34.41
CA ASN A 138 0.77 15.61 -35.71
C ASN A 138 0.35 17.12 -35.64
N PRO A 139 0.43 17.90 -36.74
CA PRO A 139 -0.01 19.29 -36.73
C PRO A 139 -1.48 19.51 -36.34
N ASP A 140 -2.34 18.52 -36.60
CA ASP A 140 -3.74 18.50 -36.22
C ASP A 140 -3.98 18.04 -34.74
N ARG A 141 -2.89 17.84 -33.99
CA ARG A 141 -2.86 17.36 -32.59
C ARG A 141 -3.28 15.91 -32.39
N THR A 142 -3.42 15.11 -33.42
CA THR A 142 -3.60 13.66 -33.31
C THR A 142 -2.29 12.98 -32.91
N PHE A 143 -2.37 11.73 -32.44
CA PHE A 143 -1.20 10.91 -32.14
C PHE A 143 -0.54 10.47 -33.46
N GLY A 144 0.76 10.68 -33.56
CA GLY A 144 1.59 10.23 -34.66
C GLY A 144 2.31 8.91 -34.35
N GLU A 145 3.62 8.85 -34.63
CA GLU A 145 4.42 7.64 -34.43
C GLU A 145 4.54 7.28 -32.95
N TYR A 146 4.42 5.98 -32.67
CA TYR A 146 4.58 5.39 -31.33
C TYR A 146 6.05 5.13 -31.03
N HIS A 147 6.50 5.47 -29.84
CA HIS A 147 7.86 5.26 -29.36
C HIS A 147 7.84 4.62 -27.96
N TYR A 148 8.76 3.68 -27.75
CA TYR A 148 9.04 3.09 -26.43
C TYR A 148 10.53 2.81 -26.30
N GLU A 149 11.24 3.65 -25.56
CA GLU A 149 12.70 3.69 -25.53
C GLU A 149 13.34 2.83 -24.43
N VAL A 150 12.59 1.92 -23.82
CA VAL A 150 13.05 1.10 -22.68
C VAL A 150 14.41 0.44 -22.87
N LYS A 151 14.72 -0.02 -24.11
CA LYS A 151 15.98 -0.71 -24.43
C LYS A 151 17.20 0.21 -24.51
N LEU A 152 16.98 1.52 -24.47
CA LEU A 152 18.05 2.52 -24.57
C LEU A 152 18.51 3.00 -23.18
N PHE A 153 17.82 2.63 -22.13
CA PHE A 153 18.19 2.98 -20.75
C PHE A 153 19.48 2.29 -20.33
N PRO A 154 20.28 2.92 -19.44
CA PRO A 154 21.49 2.32 -18.90
C PRO A 154 21.21 0.94 -18.26
N ALA A 155 22.13 0.00 -18.44
CA ALA A 155 21.95 -1.39 -17.99
C ALA A 155 21.97 -1.55 -16.45
N ASP A 156 22.49 -0.56 -15.74
CA ASP A 156 22.56 -0.50 -14.27
C ASP A 156 21.30 0.10 -13.62
N VAL A 157 20.38 0.64 -14.45
CA VAL A 157 19.08 1.13 -13.96
C VAL A 157 18.07 -0.03 -13.93
N PRO A 158 17.57 -0.45 -12.77
CA PRO A 158 16.54 -1.49 -12.70
C PRO A 158 15.22 -0.95 -13.27
N ILE A 159 14.80 -1.52 -14.38
CA ILE A 159 13.60 -1.09 -15.10
C ILE A 159 12.42 -2.00 -14.76
N THR A 160 11.29 -1.40 -14.43
CA THR A 160 9.99 -2.07 -14.37
C THR A 160 9.19 -1.72 -15.63
N HIS A 161 8.60 -2.73 -16.28
CA HIS A 161 7.74 -2.49 -17.45
C HIS A 161 6.46 -1.75 -17.02
N TYR A 162 6.02 -0.79 -17.83
CA TYR A 162 4.88 0.06 -17.47
C TYR A 162 3.54 -0.70 -17.34
N GLU A 163 3.42 -1.90 -17.90
CA GLU A 163 2.25 -2.78 -17.74
C GLU A 163 2.32 -3.61 -16.46
N ASP A 164 3.51 -3.79 -15.91
CA ASP A 164 3.72 -4.57 -14.67
C ASP A 164 3.61 -3.70 -13.41
N TYR A 165 3.50 -2.37 -13.55
CA TYR A 165 3.36 -1.45 -12.45
C TYR A 165 1.91 -0.98 -12.29
N ASN A 166 1.22 -1.46 -11.26
CA ASN A 166 -0.18 -1.11 -10.99
C ASN A 166 -0.29 0.05 -9.99
N PHE A 167 -0.53 1.26 -10.49
CA PHE A 167 -0.65 2.47 -9.66
C PHE A 167 -1.80 2.39 -8.64
N ALA A 168 -2.94 1.81 -9.02
CA ALA A 168 -4.12 1.74 -8.15
C ALA A 168 -3.94 0.78 -6.96
N GLU A 169 -3.12 -0.23 -7.12
CA GLU A 169 -2.79 -1.19 -6.07
C GLU A 169 -1.64 -0.69 -5.19
N ARG A 170 -0.62 -0.10 -5.81
CA ARG A 170 0.61 0.30 -5.11
C ARG A 170 0.50 1.64 -4.41
N MET A 171 -0.29 2.59 -4.95
CA MET A 171 -0.48 3.94 -4.38
C MET A 171 0.82 4.61 -3.95
N PRO A 172 1.77 4.86 -4.89
CA PRO A 172 3.09 5.36 -4.55
C PRO A 172 3.04 6.73 -3.86
N ASP A 173 3.98 6.96 -2.92
CA ASP A 173 4.06 8.22 -2.16
C ASP A 173 4.50 9.40 -3.03
N ALA A 174 5.28 9.14 -4.09
CA ALA A 174 5.69 10.18 -5.03
C ALA A 174 5.84 9.65 -6.47
N ILE A 175 5.40 10.45 -7.45
CA ILE A 175 5.53 10.16 -8.88
C ILE A 175 6.29 11.29 -9.57
N PHE A 176 7.46 10.98 -10.12
CA PHE A 176 8.27 11.92 -10.91
C PHE A 176 7.99 11.77 -12.40
N ILE A 177 7.59 12.86 -13.05
CA ILE A 177 7.26 12.90 -14.48
C ILE A 177 8.06 13.97 -15.20
N HIS A 178 8.35 13.76 -16.50
CA HIS A 178 9.00 14.76 -17.35
C HIS A 178 8.02 15.74 -18.00
N ASN A 179 6.80 15.31 -18.25
CA ASN A 179 5.82 16.08 -19.01
C ASN A 179 4.56 16.37 -18.19
N PRO A 180 4.52 17.51 -17.47
CA PRO A 180 3.35 17.90 -16.69
C PRO A 180 2.27 18.60 -17.54
N TYR A 181 2.51 18.81 -18.85
CA TYR A 181 1.66 19.64 -19.70
C TYR A 181 0.51 18.89 -20.37
N ASP A 182 0.43 17.57 -20.22
CA ASP A 182 -0.62 16.71 -20.77
C ASP A 182 -0.93 17.04 -22.26
N LEU A 183 -2.13 17.54 -22.56
CA LEU A 183 -2.53 17.94 -23.91
C LEU A 183 -1.86 19.24 -24.42
N GLY A 184 -1.18 19.97 -23.55
CA GLY A 184 -0.50 21.23 -23.89
C GLY A 184 0.81 21.06 -24.66
N ASN A 185 1.44 19.89 -24.63
CA ASN A 185 2.65 19.61 -25.41
C ASN A 185 2.29 19.40 -26.87
N LEU A 186 2.93 20.22 -27.75
CA LEU A 186 2.66 20.23 -29.20
C LEU A 186 3.58 19.29 -29.98
N VAL A 187 4.63 18.75 -29.37
CA VAL A 187 5.66 17.94 -30.06
C VAL A 187 5.46 16.46 -29.79
N THR A 188 5.19 16.11 -28.54
CA THR A 188 4.99 14.72 -28.09
C THR A 188 3.86 14.62 -27.11
N SER A 189 3.33 13.42 -26.91
CA SER A 189 2.37 13.12 -25.87
C SER A 189 2.61 11.72 -25.32
N VAL A 190 2.62 11.55 -24.01
CA VAL A 190 2.52 10.23 -23.41
C VAL A 190 1.10 9.68 -23.55
N GLU A 191 0.88 8.39 -23.29
CA GLU A 191 -0.48 7.84 -23.23
C GLU A 191 -1.32 8.57 -22.19
N PRO A 192 -2.62 8.78 -22.45
CA PRO A 192 -3.51 9.53 -21.54
C PRO A 192 -3.54 9.02 -20.10
N LYS A 193 -3.36 7.71 -19.89
CA LYS A 193 -3.28 7.12 -18.54
C LYS A 193 -2.10 7.63 -17.70
N PHE A 194 -1.07 8.19 -18.33
CA PHE A 194 0.10 8.79 -17.70
C PHE A 194 0.07 10.32 -17.67
N TYR A 195 -1.07 10.93 -17.95
CA TYR A 195 -1.21 12.37 -17.79
C TYR A 195 -1.16 12.79 -16.33
N SER A 196 -0.59 13.95 -16.06
CA SER A 196 -0.44 14.46 -14.69
C SER A 196 -1.78 14.58 -13.95
N ASN A 197 -2.86 14.94 -14.68
CA ASN A 197 -4.20 15.03 -14.13
C ASN A 197 -4.83 13.67 -13.80
N ILE A 198 -4.32 12.58 -14.34
CA ILE A 198 -4.72 11.20 -13.99
C ILE A 198 -3.86 10.68 -12.85
N LEU A 199 -2.52 10.81 -12.97
CA LEU A 199 -1.57 10.30 -11.97
C LEU A 199 -1.75 10.89 -10.57
N LYS A 200 -2.24 12.12 -10.44
CA LYS A 200 -2.53 12.76 -9.14
C LYS A 200 -3.64 12.07 -8.31
N ASN A 201 -4.31 11.06 -8.86
CA ASN A 201 -5.35 10.30 -8.17
C ASN A 201 -4.77 9.07 -7.42
N TYR A 202 -3.46 8.86 -7.54
CA TYR A 202 -2.73 7.77 -6.90
C TYR A 202 -1.71 8.25 -5.84
#